data_dc16af623fb5741a9a3aab85d51e0ca7
#
_entry.id   dc16af623fb5741a9a3aab85d51e0ca7
#
_cell.length_a   1.000
_cell.length_b   1.000
_cell.length_c   1.000
_cell.angle_alpha   90.00
_cell.angle_beta   90.00
_cell.angle_gamma   90.00
#
_symmetry.space_group_name_H-M   'P 1'
#
loop_
_entity.id
_entity.type
_entity.pdbx_description
1 polymer ?
#
loop_
_entity_poly.entity_id
_entity_poly.type
_entity_poly.pdbx_seq_one_letter_code
_entity_poly.pdbx_strand_id
1 'polypeptide(L)' 'MITWKCHICKEERSDDKISVLTKPLIISGQPCGEQNIRYCNDRPACLKGAKVFSFDKNGREVKHESSP' A
#
# COMPACT_ATOMS: atom_id res chain seq x y z
N MET A 1 -21.70 7.11 -4.78
CA MET A 1 -20.77 6.97 -3.67
C MET A 1 -19.54 6.24 -4.16
N ILE A 2 -18.36 6.85 -4.00
CA ILE A 2 -17.11 6.27 -4.48
C ILE A 2 -16.51 5.42 -3.39
N THR A 3 -16.11 4.21 -3.73
CA THR A 3 -15.46 3.31 -2.79
C THR A 3 -14.09 2.90 -3.34
N TRP A 4 -13.19 2.57 -2.43
CA TRP A 4 -11.86 2.10 -2.75
C TRP A 4 -11.55 0.84 -1.96
N LYS A 5 -10.75 -0.01 -2.53
CA LYS A 5 -10.34 -1.24 -1.87
C LYS A 5 -9.00 -1.02 -1.18
N CYS A 6 -8.95 -1.36 0.11
CA CYS A 6 -7.70 -1.30 0.87
C CYS A 6 -6.72 -2.36 0.35
N HIS A 7 -5.48 -1.99 0.14
CA HIS A 7 -4.45 -2.94 -0.30
C HIS A 7 -3.97 -3.84 0.83
N ILE A 8 -4.24 -3.47 2.07
CA ILE A 8 -3.73 -4.17 3.24
C ILE A 8 -4.72 -5.22 3.74
N CYS A 9 -5.94 -4.80 4.07
CA CYS A 9 -6.97 -5.71 4.59
C CYS A 9 -7.90 -6.23 3.49
N LYS A 10 -7.78 -5.70 2.28
CA LYS A 10 -8.58 -6.11 1.11
C LYS A 10 -10.07 -5.81 1.25
N GLU A 11 -10.43 -4.92 2.14
CA GLU A 11 -11.81 -4.54 2.37
C GLU A 11 -12.17 -3.31 1.56
N GLU A 12 -13.35 -3.31 0.94
CA GLU A 12 -13.84 -2.16 0.20
C GLU A 12 -14.57 -1.21 1.16
N ARG A 13 -14.15 0.06 1.14
CA ARG A 13 -14.73 1.06 2.04
C ARG A 13 -14.95 2.37 1.27
N SER A 14 -15.72 3.27 1.86
CA SER A 14 -15.95 4.58 1.26
C SER A 14 -14.63 5.36 1.16
N ASP A 15 -14.57 6.28 0.19
CA ASP A 15 -13.34 7.01 -0.12
C ASP A 15 -12.83 7.84 1.06
N ASP A 16 -13.72 8.30 1.94
CA ASP A 16 -13.30 9.06 3.13
C ASP A 16 -12.59 8.19 4.16
N LYS A 17 -12.72 6.87 4.08
CA LYS A 17 -12.06 5.92 4.98
C LYS A 17 -10.77 5.36 4.38
N ILE A 18 -10.48 5.68 3.15
CA ILE A 18 -9.29 5.20 2.45
C ILE A 18 -8.38 6.37 2.13
N SER A 19 -7.14 6.28 2.56
CA SER A 19 -6.11 7.25 2.21
C SER A 19 -5.10 6.61 1.27
N VAL A 20 -4.28 7.44 0.64
CA VAL A 20 -3.26 6.98 -0.29
C VAL A 20 -1.89 7.35 0.26
N LEU A 21 -1.02 6.36 0.34
CA LEU A 21 0.39 6.55 0.70
C LEU A 21 1.22 6.43 -0.57
N THR A 22 1.90 7.51 -0.93
CA THR A 22 2.77 7.53 -2.10
C THR A 22 4.20 7.23 -1.67
N LYS A 23 4.80 6.23 -2.30
CA LYS A 23 6.16 5.78 -1.99
C LYS A 23 6.95 5.65 -3.29
N PRO A 24 8.28 5.82 -3.24
CA PRO A 24 9.09 5.53 -4.41
C PRO A 24 9.09 4.03 -4.68
N LEU A 25 9.00 3.68 -5.95
CA LEU A 25 9.11 2.29 -6.38
C LEU A 25 10.58 1.99 -6.65
N ILE A 26 11.15 1.12 -5.85
CA ILE A 26 12.56 0.75 -5.97
C ILE A 26 12.66 -0.63 -6.60
N ILE A 27 13.37 -0.71 -7.71
CA ILE A 27 13.64 -1.97 -8.40
C ILE A 27 15.16 -2.10 -8.54
N SER A 28 15.70 -3.19 -8.02
CA SER A 28 17.14 -3.47 -8.07
C SER A 28 17.98 -2.33 -7.49
N GLY A 29 17.47 -1.70 -6.43
CA GLY A 29 18.15 -0.62 -5.74
C GLY A 29 18.03 0.74 -6.41
N GLN A 30 17.27 0.85 -7.50
CA GLN A 30 17.10 2.11 -8.22
C GLN A 30 15.64 2.55 -8.22
N PRO A 31 15.39 3.86 -8.08
CA PRO A 31 14.01 4.36 -8.15
C PRO A 31 13.49 4.27 -9.58
N CYS A 32 12.36 3.59 -9.75
CA CYS A 32 11.73 3.38 -11.06
C CYS A 32 10.33 3.97 -11.10
N GLY A 33 10.09 5.08 -10.40
CA GLY A 33 8.80 5.72 -10.37
C GLY A 33 8.22 5.74 -8.96
N GLU A 34 6.91 5.87 -8.87
CA GLU A 34 6.22 5.96 -7.60
C GLU A 34 5.08 4.96 -7.56
N GLN A 35 4.74 4.52 -6.37
CA GLN A 35 3.61 3.65 -6.13
C GLN A 35 2.64 4.28 -5.15
N ASN A 36 1.36 4.11 -5.41
CA ASN A 36 0.29 4.61 -4.54
C ASN A 36 -0.37 3.42 -3.86
N ILE A 37 -0.37 3.44 -2.55
CA ILE A 37 -0.91 2.35 -1.74
C ILE A 37 -2.13 2.87 -0.99
N ARG A 38 -3.28 2.26 -1.22
CA ARG A 38 -4.51 2.62 -0.54
C ARG A 38 -4.63 1.81 0.74
N TYR A 39 -4.97 2.49 1.82
CA TYR A 39 -5.09 1.86 3.13
C TYR A 39 -6.24 2.50 3.91
N CYS A 40 -6.77 1.76 4.89
CA CYS A 40 -7.80 2.30 5.77
C CYS A 40 -7.18 3.33 6.71
N ASN A 41 -7.66 4.56 6.67
CA ASN A 41 -7.07 5.63 7.47
C ASN A 41 -7.52 5.61 8.93
N ASP A 42 -8.56 4.85 9.23
CA ASP A 42 -9.07 4.72 10.61
C ASP A 42 -8.56 3.45 11.29
N ARG A 43 -7.67 2.68 10.64
CA ARG A 43 -7.12 1.44 11.19
C ARG A 43 -5.61 1.54 11.27
N PRO A 44 -5.04 1.59 12.48
CA PRO A 44 -3.59 1.65 12.63
C PRO A 44 -2.84 0.48 12.00
N ALA A 45 -3.43 -0.71 12.02
CA ALA A 45 -2.82 -1.89 11.40
C ALA A 45 -2.67 -1.70 9.89
N CYS A 46 -3.66 -1.09 9.24
CA CYS A 46 -3.58 -0.82 7.81
C CYS A 46 -2.52 0.23 7.50
N LEU A 47 -2.41 1.25 8.34
CA LEU A 47 -1.37 2.27 8.17
C LEU A 47 0.02 1.65 8.29
N LYS A 48 0.24 0.81 9.30
CA LYS A 48 1.51 0.11 9.44
C LYS A 48 1.79 -0.80 8.25
N GLY A 49 0.77 -1.53 7.81
CA GLY A 49 0.89 -2.40 6.65
C GLY A 49 1.25 -1.64 5.40
N ALA A 50 0.67 -0.46 5.20
CA ALA A 50 0.95 0.37 4.03
C ALA A 50 2.40 0.84 4.00
N LYS A 51 2.99 1.11 5.16
CA LYS A 51 4.38 1.56 5.22
C LYS A 51 5.37 0.49 4.77
N VAL A 52 5.04 -0.79 4.98
CA VAL A 52 5.90 -1.90 4.57
C VAL A 52 5.42 -2.58 3.29
N PHE A 53 4.25 -2.20 2.81
CA PHE A 53 3.69 -2.74 1.58
C PHE A 53 4.45 -2.21 0.38
N SER A 54 4.64 -3.05 -0.62
CA SER A 54 5.34 -2.65 -1.83
C SER A 54 4.85 -3.51 -3.00
N PHE A 55 4.93 -2.96 -4.20
CA PHE A 55 4.72 -3.73 -5.41
C PHE A 55 6.08 -4.07 -6.02
N ASP A 56 6.20 -5.26 -6.59
CA ASP A 56 7.43 -5.63 -7.31
C ASP A 56 7.37 -5.12 -8.76
N LYS A 57 8.41 -5.43 -9.52
CA LYS A 57 8.51 -5.00 -10.91
C LYS A 57 7.40 -5.56 -11.80
N ASN A 58 6.74 -6.62 -11.38
CA ASN A 58 5.65 -7.26 -12.10
C ASN A 58 4.28 -6.78 -11.63
N GLY A 59 4.24 -5.81 -10.70
CA GLY A 59 3.00 -5.31 -10.14
C GLY A 59 2.39 -6.20 -9.09
N ARG A 60 3.12 -7.19 -8.59
CA ARG A 60 2.63 -8.07 -7.53
C ARG A 60 2.86 -7.46 -6.16
N GLU A 61 1.97 -7.77 -5.24
CA GLU A 61 2.10 -7.32 -3.87
C GLU A 61 3.25 -8.06 -3.19
N VAL A 62 4.20 -7.29 -2.67
CA VAL A 62 5.31 -7.83 -1.90
C VAL A 62 5.20 -7.33 -0.48
N LYS A 63 5.03 -8.23 0.47
CA LYS A 63 5.13 -7.88 1.88
C LYS A 63 6.59 -7.96 2.27
N HIS A 64 7.13 -6.80 2.61
CA HIS A 64 8.42 -6.75 3.25
C HIS A 64 8.22 -7.16 4.70
N GLU A 65 8.26 -8.44 4.94
CA GLU A 65 8.45 -8.88 6.28
C GLU A 65 9.93 -8.68 6.58
N SER A 66 10.22 -7.76 7.48
CA SER A 66 11.52 -7.75 8.06
C SER A 66 11.64 -9.02 8.87
N SER A 67 12.04 -10.04 8.19
CA SER A 67 12.35 -11.28 8.85
C SER A 67 13.63 -11.07 9.63
N PRO A 68 13.66 -11.42 10.88
CA PRO A 68 14.93 -11.50 11.57
C PRO A 68 15.79 -12.56 10.94
#